data_faaab047df5ba597517b9808fc3978d4
#
_entry.id   faaab047df5ba597517b9808fc3978d4
#
_cell.length_a   1.000
_cell.length_b   1.000
_cell.length_c   1.000
_cell.angle_alpha   90.00
_cell.angle_beta   90.00
_cell.angle_gamma   90.00
#
_symmetry.space_group_name_H-M   'P 1'
#
loop_
_entity.id
_entity.type
_entity.pdbx_description
1 polymer ?
#
loop_
_entity_poly.entity_id
_entity_poly.type
_entity_poly.pdbx_seq_one_letter_code
_entity_poly.pdbx_strand_id
1 'polypeptide(L)'
;MPHALVIHAARDLRILDLPTEPLGSGQLRVGLRAGGICGSDLHYFQHGGFGTVRVKQPMVLGHEVSGVVLQTGAEVFDLPVGTRVAISPSRPCGTCGYCQQGQHNHCQNMRFYGSAMPWPHIQGAFRQEMVIEAWQAHPVADHVSDAEAAMAEPLSVALHAVRRAGDLMGKRVLVTGCGPIGSLVVMAARLAGAAQIVATDLTDQTLSRARQVGADRIVNMASASHELDVFKADKGYFDVLFEASGNAQALRTGFEALKPRGIIVQVGTGGEISIPLNVLVAKEFDLRGSFRFHPEFALAVELMNQGRIDVKPLITHSLPYTRFEEAFALAADRSVAVKVQMTFGSN
;
A
#
# COMPACT_ATOMS: atom_id res chain seq x y z
N MET A 1 -14.49 -5.57 -26.70
CA MET A 1 -13.18 -5.95 -26.12
C MET A 1 -13.12 -5.42 -24.69
N PRO A 2 -12.38 -6.06 -23.77
CA PRO A 2 -12.22 -5.52 -22.43
C PRO A 2 -11.52 -4.15 -22.45
N HIS A 3 -11.91 -3.28 -21.52
CA HIS A 3 -11.34 -1.94 -21.38
C HIS A 3 -10.19 -1.91 -20.38
N ALA A 4 -9.28 -0.94 -20.53
CA ALA A 4 -8.21 -0.63 -19.59
C ALA A 4 -8.01 0.88 -19.45
N LEU A 5 -7.52 1.32 -18.29
CA LEU A 5 -7.12 2.70 -18.02
C LEU A 5 -5.64 2.87 -18.33
N VAL A 6 -5.34 3.55 -19.44
CA VAL A 6 -3.99 3.71 -20.00
C VAL A 6 -3.52 5.14 -19.82
N ILE A 7 -2.42 5.34 -19.09
CA ILE A 7 -1.73 6.63 -18.98
C ILE A 7 -0.79 6.82 -20.16
N HIS A 8 -0.91 7.95 -20.87
CA HIS A 8 -0.04 8.33 -21.98
C HIS A 8 1.00 9.37 -21.55
N ALA A 9 0.58 10.30 -20.74
CA ALA A 9 1.40 11.39 -20.18
C ALA A 9 0.73 11.94 -18.92
N ALA A 10 1.37 12.89 -18.24
CA ALA A 10 0.75 13.59 -17.11
C ALA A 10 -0.62 14.16 -17.52
N ARG A 11 -1.67 13.85 -16.75
CA ARG A 11 -3.08 14.24 -16.97
C ARG A 11 -3.72 13.70 -18.25
N ASP A 12 -3.09 12.73 -18.89
CA ASP A 12 -3.64 12.05 -20.08
C ASP A 12 -3.85 10.56 -19.79
N LEU A 13 -4.93 10.25 -19.06
CA LEU A 13 -5.41 8.91 -18.74
C LEU A 13 -6.65 8.63 -19.58
N ARG A 14 -6.68 7.49 -20.29
CA ARG A 14 -7.74 7.16 -21.24
C ARG A 14 -8.27 5.75 -21.01
N ILE A 15 -9.55 5.55 -21.27
CA ILE A 15 -10.15 4.22 -21.43
C ILE A 15 -9.89 3.74 -22.85
N LEU A 16 -9.21 2.62 -22.99
CA LEU A 16 -8.92 2.01 -24.28
C LEU A 16 -9.35 0.54 -24.29
N ASP A 17 -9.74 0.06 -25.48
CA ASP A 17 -9.89 -1.38 -25.73
C ASP A 17 -8.53 -2.05 -25.63
N LEU A 18 -8.45 -3.11 -24.83
CA LEU A 18 -7.22 -3.88 -24.66
C LEU A 18 -7.52 -5.38 -24.83
N PRO A 19 -7.03 -6.00 -25.92
CA PRO A 19 -7.16 -7.45 -26.10
C PRO A 19 -6.56 -8.22 -24.92
N THR A 20 -7.23 -9.28 -24.51
CA THR A 20 -6.73 -10.17 -23.46
C THR A 20 -5.63 -11.05 -24.03
N GLU A 21 -4.56 -11.25 -23.27
CA GLU A 21 -3.45 -12.11 -23.65
C GLU A 21 -3.90 -13.59 -23.74
N PRO A 22 -3.23 -14.43 -24.56
CA PRO A 22 -3.45 -15.88 -24.57
C PRO A 22 -3.20 -16.47 -23.17
N LEU A 23 -3.98 -17.48 -22.78
CA LEU A 23 -3.87 -18.16 -21.51
C LEU A 23 -2.81 -19.27 -21.58
N GLY A 24 -1.78 -19.22 -20.72
CA GLY A 24 -0.80 -20.30 -20.55
C GLY A 24 -1.28 -21.39 -19.59
N SER A 25 -0.58 -22.55 -19.58
CA SER A 25 -0.99 -23.75 -18.80
C SER A 25 -1.01 -23.51 -17.29
N GLY A 26 -0.06 -22.74 -16.73
CA GLY A 26 0.04 -22.39 -15.30
C GLY A 26 -0.63 -21.06 -14.93
N GLN A 27 -1.49 -20.51 -15.79
CA GLN A 27 -2.04 -19.18 -15.65
C GLN A 27 -3.57 -19.19 -15.42
N LEU A 28 -4.06 -18.06 -14.96
CA LEU A 28 -5.49 -17.76 -14.79
C LEU A 28 -5.86 -16.54 -15.64
N ARG A 29 -7.05 -16.58 -16.25
CA ARG A 29 -7.75 -15.37 -16.71
C ARG A 29 -8.66 -14.90 -15.59
N VAL A 30 -8.50 -13.66 -15.18
CA VAL A 30 -9.26 -13.07 -14.06
C VAL A 30 -10.03 -11.86 -14.56
N GLY A 31 -11.33 -11.80 -14.23
CA GLY A 31 -12.15 -10.61 -14.36
C GLY A 31 -11.98 -9.73 -13.12
N LEU A 32 -11.51 -8.51 -13.32
CA LEU A 32 -11.25 -7.58 -12.21
C LEU A 32 -12.59 -7.10 -11.63
N ARG A 33 -12.64 -6.92 -10.30
CA ARG A 33 -13.82 -6.46 -9.56
C ARG A 33 -13.59 -5.14 -8.89
N ALA A 34 -12.52 -4.99 -8.13
CA ALA A 34 -12.16 -3.76 -7.46
C ALA A 34 -10.67 -3.43 -7.66
N GLY A 35 -10.36 -2.13 -7.70
CA GLY A 35 -8.99 -1.65 -7.79
C GLY A 35 -8.78 -0.37 -7.00
N GLY A 36 -7.84 -0.38 -6.04
CA GLY A 36 -7.46 0.76 -5.22
C GLY A 36 -6.54 1.73 -5.94
N ILE A 37 -6.80 3.03 -5.83
CA ILE A 37 -5.89 4.07 -6.33
C ILE A 37 -4.79 4.29 -5.29
N CYS A 38 -3.54 4.04 -5.71
CA CYS A 38 -2.34 4.28 -4.91
C CYS A 38 -1.79 5.69 -5.12
N GLY A 39 -0.98 6.18 -4.17
CA GLY A 39 -0.23 7.41 -4.32
C GLY A 39 0.70 7.41 -5.54
N SER A 40 1.25 6.26 -5.94
CA SER A 40 2.06 6.15 -7.16
C SER A 40 1.23 6.33 -8.44
N ASP A 41 -0.02 5.85 -8.48
CA ASP A 41 -0.94 6.09 -9.61
C ASP A 41 -1.26 7.58 -9.73
N LEU A 42 -1.48 8.26 -8.59
CA LEU A 42 -1.67 9.71 -8.55
C LEU A 42 -0.43 10.47 -9.07
N HIS A 43 0.77 10.05 -8.69
CA HIS A 43 2.00 10.67 -9.19
C HIS A 43 2.19 10.47 -10.70
N TYR A 44 1.90 9.28 -11.23
CA TYR A 44 1.89 9.05 -12.67
C TYR A 44 0.87 9.94 -13.37
N PHE A 45 -0.35 10.01 -12.83
CA PHE A 45 -1.41 10.81 -13.42
C PHE A 45 -1.10 12.32 -13.35
N GLN A 46 -0.69 12.84 -12.20
CA GLN A 46 -0.51 14.29 -12.00
C GLN A 46 0.79 14.82 -12.61
N HIS A 47 1.88 14.04 -12.53
CA HIS A 47 3.24 14.51 -12.80
C HIS A 47 3.99 13.67 -13.85
N GLY A 48 3.37 12.62 -14.40
CA GLY A 48 4.04 11.69 -15.31
C GLY A 48 5.13 10.84 -14.67
N GLY A 49 5.21 10.83 -13.32
CA GLY A 49 6.20 10.05 -12.58
C GLY A 49 6.54 10.61 -11.21
N PHE A 50 7.51 10.01 -10.54
CA PHE A 50 8.03 10.44 -9.23
C PHE A 50 9.54 10.13 -9.12
N GLY A 51 10.28 10.91 -8.34
CA GLY A 51 11.74 10.80 -8.27
C GLY A 51 12.36 10.83 -9.67
N THR A 52 13.10 9.78 -10.03
CA THR A 52 13.69 9.59 -11.37
C THR A 52 12.82 8.75 -12.32
N VAL A 53 11.73 8.15 -11.81
CA VAL A 53 10.82 7.31 -12.59
C VAL A 53 9.91 8.16 -13.44
N ARG A 54 9.82 7.88 -14.75
CA ARG A 54 8.97 8.60 -15.70
C ARG A 54 8.20 7.64 -16.60
N VAL A 55 6.96 8.00 -16.92
CA VAL A 55 6.19 7.35 -17.98
C VAL A 55 6.80 7.74 -19.32
N LYS A 56 7.35 6.77 -20.04
CA LYS A 56 8.04 6.93 -21.35
C LYS A 56 7.29 6.27 -22.50
N GLN A 57 6.27 5.47 -22.19
CA GLN A 57 5.36 4.83 -23.16
C GLN A 57 3.99 4.66 -22.51
N PRO A 58 2.90 4.50 -23.27
CA PRO A 58 1.59 4.21 -22.72
C PRO A 58 1.61 2.98 -21.81
N MET A 59 0.98 3.09 -20.64
CA MET A 59 0.99 2.05 -19.62
C MET A 59 -0.36 1.97 -18.92
N VAL A 60 -0.88 0.75 -18.72
CA VAL A 60 -2.03 0.52 -17.83
C VAL A 60 -1.59 0.80 -16.39
N LEU A 61 -2.38 1.58 -15.63
CA LEU A 61 -2.14 1.84 -14.21
C LEU A 61 -2.70 0.73 -13.31
N GLY A 62 -2.47 0.84 -12.00
CA GLY A 62 -3.08 0.03 -10.95
C GLY A 62 -2.33 -1.23 -10.58
N HIS A 63 -2.37 -1.55 -9.28
CA HIS A 63 -1.68 -2.71 -8.69
C HIS A 63 -2.34 -3.21 -7.40
N GLU A 64 -3.35 -2.53 -6.87
CA GLU A 64 -4.12 -2.93 -5.69
C GLU A 64 -5.46 -3.49 -6.15
N VAL A 65 -5.55 -4.78 -6.50
CA VAL A 65 -6.74 -5.32 -7.19
C VAL A 65 -7.22 -6.66 -6.65
N SER A 66 -8.52 -6.87 -6.85
CA SER A 66 -9.21 -8.14 -6.66
C SER A 66 -10.01 -8.53 -7.91
N GLY A 67 -10.36 -9.79 -8.02
CA GLY A 67 -11.14 -10.27 -9.14
C GLY A 67 -11.73 -11.65 -8.92
N VAL A 68 -12.27 -12.21 -10.00
CA VAL A 68 -12.85 -13.55 -10.04
C VAL A 68 -12.20 -14.33 -11.18
N VAL A 69 -11.88 -15.59 -10.92
CA VAL A 69 -11.33 -16.52 -11.94
C VAL A 69 -12.40 -16.78 -13.01
N LEU A 70 -12.08 -16.42 -14.26
CA LEU A 70 -12.94 -16.64 -15.43
C LEU A 70 -12.54 -17.90 -16.20
N GLN A 71 -11.24 -18.24 -16.22
CA GLN A 71 -10.71 -19.40 -16.92
C GLN A 71 -9.40 -19.85 -16.26
N THR A 72 -9.18 -21.16 -16.22
CA THR A 72 -7.98 -21.78 -15.69
C THR A 72 -7.13 -22.38 -16.79
N GLY A 73 -5.81 -22.26 -16.71
CA GLY A 73 -4.88 -23.03 -17.56
C GLY A 73 -4.88 -24.51 -17.19
N ALA A 74 -4.40 -25.34 -18.10
CA ALA A 74 -4.49 -26.81 -18.00
C ALA A 74 -3.75 -27.42 -16.79
N GLU A 75 -2.80 -26.68 -16.20
CA GLU A 75 -2.00 -27.14 -15.03
C GLU A 75 -2.47 -26.50 -13.71
N VAL A 76 -3.60 -25.77 -13.69
CA VAL A 76 -4.15 -25.15 -12.49
C VAL A 76 -5.36 -25.93 -12.00
N PHE A 77 -5.26 -26.58 -10.84
CA PHE A 77 -6.27 -27.51 -10.32
C PHE A 77 -6.98 -27.01 -9.05
N ASP A 78 -6.37 -26.09 -8.32
CA ASP A 78 -6.78 -25.63 -6.99
C ASP A 78 -7.54 -24.29 -6.98
N LEU A 79 -7.70 -23.65 -8.14
CA LEU A 79 -8.35 -22.36 -8.31
C LEU A 79 -9.47 -22.44 -9.38
N PRO A 80 -10.62 -23.04 -9.09
CA PRO A 80 -11.69 -23.21 -10.07
C PRO A 80 -12.29 -21.89 -10.52
N VAL A 81 -12.94 -21.91 -11.70
CA VAL A 81 -13.73 -20.78 -12.21
C VAL A 81 -14.77 -20.35 -11.17
N GLY A 82 -14.92 -19.05 -10.98
CA GLY A 82 -15.77 -18.43 -9.96
C GLY A 82 -15.06 -18.14 -8.64
N THR A 83 -13.85 -18.66 -8.42
CA THR A 83 -13.07 -18.33 -7.21
C THR A 83 -12.76 -16.83 -7.16
N ARG A 84 -13.10 -16.18 -6.05
CA ARG A 84 -12.77 -14.78 -5.77
C ARG A 84 -11.35 -14.71 -5.21
N VAL A 85 -10.55 -13.77 -5.73
CA VAL A 85 -9.12 -13.69 -5.39
C VAL A 85 -8.66 -12.24 -5.17
N ALA A 86 -7.77 -12.05 -4.20
CA ALA A 86 -6.85 -10.92 -4.16
C ALA A 86 -5.65 -11.23 -5.06
N ILE A 87 -5.15 -10.26 -5.81
CA ILE A 87 -4.10 -10.48 -6.81
C ILE A 87 -2.81 -9.78 -6.38
N SER A 88 -1.75 -10.56 -6.13
CA SER A 88 -0.43 -10.01 -5.86
C SER A 88 0.16 -9.36 -7.12
N PRO A 89 0.51 -8.07 -7.10
CA PRO A 89 1.11 -7.40 -8.26
C PRO A 89 2.58 -7.76 -8.48
N SER A 90 3.20 -8.42 -7.52
CA SER A 90 4.64 -8.67 -7.47
C SER A 90 5.00 -9.94 -8.25
N ARG A 91 5.91 -9.83 -9.24
CA ARG A 91 6.41 -10.97 -10.02
C ARG A 91 7.95 -10.96 -9.99
N PRO A 92 8.57 -11.48 -8.92
CA PRO A 92 10.02 -11.65 -8.84
C PRO A 92 10.49 -12.72 -9.82
N CYS A 93 11.75 -12.64 -10.29
CA CYS A 93 12.27 -13.59 -11.26
C CYS A 93 12.59 -14.98 -10.68
N GLY A 94 12.68 -15.12 -9.37
CA GLY A 94 13.00 -16.38 -8.69
C GLY A 94 14.47 -16.81 -8.75
N THR A 95 15.28 -16.24 -9.66
CA THR A 95 16.62 -16.75 -9.99
C THR A 95 17.78 -15.83 -9.62
N CYS A 96 17.55 -14.52 -9.39
CA CYS A 96 18.62 -13.60 -9.00
C CYS A 96 19.05 -13.80 -7.55
N GLY A 97 20.22 -13.29 -7.18
CA GLY A 97 20.80 -13.46 -5.85
C GLY A 97 19.88 -13.00 -4.71
N TYR A 98 19.10 -11.93 -4.91
CA TYR A 98 18.12 -11.50 -3.91
C TYR A 98 16.95 -12.48 -3.76
N CYS A 99 16.43 -13.00 -4.87
CA CYS A 99 15.37 -14.02 -4.83
C CYS A 99 15.84 -15.30 -4.12
N GLN A 100 17.07 -15.76 -4.41
CA GLN A 100 17.65 -16.95 -3.76
C GLN A 100 17.86 -16.77 -2.25
N GLN A 101 17.98 -15.51 -1.77
CA GLN A 101 18.07 -15.16 -0.36
C GLN A 101 16.71 -14.88 0.29
N GLY A 102 15.59 -15.10 -0.43
CA GLY A 102 14.24 -14.81 0.05
C GLY A 102 13.87 -13.31 0.04
N GLN A 103 14.73 -12.44 -0.49
CA GLN A 103 14.54 -11.00 -0.59
C GLN A 103 13.83 -10.62 -1.89
N HIS A 104 12.68 -11.21 -2.16
CA HIS A 104 11.97 -11.09 -3.44
C HIS A 104 11.55 -9.66 -3.77
N ASN A 105 11.23 -8.83 -2.77
CA ASN A 105 10.91 -7.41 -2.94
C ASN A 105 12.10 -6.59 -3.51
N HIS A 106 13.32 -7.09 -3.39
CA HIS A 106 14.55 -6.52 -3.97
C HIS A 106 15.00 -7.22 -5.26
N CYS A 107 14.13 -8.02 -5.87
CA CYS A 107 14.44 -8.72 -7.12
C CYS A 107 14.97 -7.76 -8.19
N GLN A 108 16.12 -8.11 -8.80
CA GLN A 108 16.76 -7.31 -9.86
C GLN A 108 15.89 -7.19 -11.13
N ASN A 109 15.04 -8.20 -11.39
CA ASN A 109 14.16 -8.27 -12.55
C ASN A 109 12.69 -8.23 -12.14
N MET A 110 12.35 -7.42 -11.14
CA MET A 110 10.99 -7.32 -10.62
C MET A 110 10.02 -6.81 -11.69
N ARG A 111 8.95 -7.58 -11.91
CA ARG A 111 7.81 -7.20 -12.73
C ARG A 111 6.62 -6.90 -11.80
N PHE A 112 6.48 -5.66 -11.40
CA PHE A 112 5.41 -5.19 -10.53
C PHE A 112 4.37 -4.46 -11.38
N TYR A 113 3.10 -4.85 -11.28
CA TYR A 113 2.03 -4.27 -12.09
C TYR A 113 1.97 -2.75 -11.94
N GLY A 114 1.68 -2.03 -13.03
CA GLY A 114 1.56 -0.58 -13.05
C GLY A 114 2.85 0.18 -12.71
N SER A 115 4.03 -0.41 -13.00
CA SER A 115 5.32 0.21 -12.68
C SER A 115 6.05 0.71 -13.90
N ALA A 116 6.39 1.99 -13.91
CA ALA A 116 7.28 2.62 -14.89
C ALA A 116 8.76 2.55 -14.52
N MET A 117 9.14 1.87 -13.42
CA MET A 117 10.55 1.72 -13.02
C MET A 117 11.38 0.94 -14.05
N PRO A 118 10.95 -0.23 -14.55
CA PRO A 118 11.69 -0.94 -15.60
C PRO A 118 11.36 -0.41 -16.99
N TRP A 119 12.19 -0.78 -17.95
CA TRP A 119 11.95 -0.57 -19.36
C TRP A 119 12.03 -1.91 -20.13
N PRO A 120 11.01 -2.28 -20.94
CA PRO A 120 9.68 -1.66 -21.09
C PRO A 120 8.89 -1.61 -19.77
N HIS A 121 7.95 -0.65 -19.65
CA HIS A 121 7.09 -0.53 -18.46
C HIS A 121 6.23 -1.78 -18.24
N ILE A 122 5.94 -2.09 -16.99
CA ILE A 122 5.07 -3.21 -16.64
C ILE A 122 3.63 -2.73 -16.60
N GLN A 123 2.79 -3.32 -17.46
CA GLN A 123 1.37 -3.00 -17.54
C GLN A 123 0.66 -3.30 -16.21
N GLY A 124 -0.25 -2.43 -15.82
CA GLY A 124 -1.00 -2.53 -14.57
C GLY A 124 -2.31 -3.30 -14.70
N ALA A 125 -3.08 -3.23 -13.63
CA ALA A 125 -4.28 -4.03 -13.42
C ALA A 125 -5.58 -3.21 -13.45
N PHE A 126 -5.58 -1.92 -13.78
CA PHE A 126 -6.82 -1.17 -13.99
C PHE A 126 -7.40 -1.50 -15.37
N ARG A 127 -7.93 -2.71 -15.49
CA ARG A 127 -8.57 -3.26 -16.70
C ARG A 127 -9.65 -4.26 -16.32
N GLN A 128 -10.57 -4.55 -17.23
CA GLN A 128 -11.68 -5.47 -16.96
C GLN A 128 -11.23 -6.92 -16.82
N GLU A 129 -10.24 -7.35 -17.64
CA GLU A 129 -9.71 -8.71 -17.61
C GLU A 129 -8.18 -8.72 -17.73
N MET A 130 -7.54 -9.69 -17.13
CA MET A 130 -6.09 -9.93 -17.27
C MET A 130 -5.74 -11.40 -17.12
N VAL A 131 -4.61 -11.78 -17.69
CA VAL A 131 -3.97 -13.07 -17.42
C VAL A 131 -2.89 -12.89 -16.37
N ILE A 132 -2.90 -13.75 -15.34
CA ILE A 132 -1.95 -13.74 -14.23
C ILE A 132 -1.35 -15.13 -14.04
N GLU A 133 -0.20 -15.23 -13.37
CA GLU A 133 0.30 -16.50 -12.89
C GLU A 133 -0.60 -17.02 -11.74
N ALA A 134 -0.90 -18.32 -11.69
CA ALA A 134 -1.80 -18.88 -10.68
C ALA A 134 -1.35 -18.56 -9.25
N TRP A 135 -0.05 -18.58 -8.97
CA TRP A 135 0.52 -18.25 -7.66
C TRP A 135 0.34 -16.79 -7.21
N GLN A 136 -0.03 -15.87 -8.11
CA GLN A 136 -0.38 -14.48 -7.74
C GLN A 136 -1.81 -14.36 -7.21
N ALA A 137 -2.66 -15.37 -7.43
CA ALA A 137 -4.04 -15.39 -6.99
C ALA A 137 -4.16 -15.98 -5.59
N HIS A 138 -4.71 -15.20 -4.66
CA HIS A 138 -4.95 -15.63 -3.27
C HIS A 138 -6.45 -15.66 -3.02
N PRO A 139 -7.05 -16.84 -2.79
CA PRO A 139 -8.49 -16.97 -2.54
C PRO A 139 -8.95 -16.17 -1.33
N VAL A 140 -10.10 -15.52 -1.45
CA VAL A 140 -10.71 -14.76 -0.36
C VAL A 140 -12.01 -15.44 0.10
N ALA A 141 -12.25 -15.41 1.42
CA ALA A 141 -13.46 -15.98 2.02
C ALA A 141 -14.71 -15.18 1.62
N ASP A 142 -15.89 -15.81 1.69
CA ASP A 142 -17.15 -15.21 1.23
C ASP A 142 -17.52 -13.91 1.96
N HIS A 143 -17.15 -13.77 3.22
CA HIS A 143 -17.40 -12.57 4.02
C HIS A 143 -16.48 -11.40 3.69
N VAL A 144 -15.37 -11.62 2.99
CA VAL A 144 -14.45 -10.57 2.50
C VAL A 144 -14.96 -10.06 1.16
N SER A 145 -15.36 -8.80 1.09
CA SER A 145 -15.82 -8.17 -0.16
C SER A 145 -14.67 -7.99 -1.17
N ASP A 146 -15.01 -7.78 -2.46
CA ASP A 146 -14.01 -7.48 -3.48
C ASP A 146 -13.21 -6.21 -3.17
N ALA A 147 -13.87 -5.21 -2.58
CA ALA A 147 -13.24 -3.98 -2.14
C ALA A 147 -12.20 -4.23 -1.01
N GLU A 148 -12.54 -5.07 -0.04
CA GLU A 148 -11.60 -5.47 1.02
C GLU A 148 -10.45 -6.31 0.46
N ALA A 149 -10.73 -7.24 -0.45
CA ALA A 149 -9.71 -8.07 -1.09
C ALA A 149 -8.66 -7.23 -1.85
N ALA A 150 -9.07 -6.13 -2.49
CA ALA A 150 -8.16 -5.20 -3.15
C ALA A 150 -7.24 -4.45 -2.17
N MET A 151 -7.59 -4.41 -0.86
CA MET A 151 -6.73 -3.85 0.19
C MET A 151 -5.58 -4.77 0.61
N ALA A 152 -5.51 -6.00 0.10
CA ALA A 152 -4.44 -6.94 0.43
C ALA A 152 -3.05 -6.38 0.09
N GLU A 153 -2.92 -5.67 -1.03
CA GLU A 153 -1.67 -5.05 -1.45
C GLU A 153 -1.19 -3.99 -0.45
N PRO A 154 -1.93 -2.90 -0.18
CA PRO A 154 -1.46 -1.87 0.75
C PRO A 154 -1.36 -2.38 2.20
N LEU A 155 -2.17 -3.35 2.61
CA LEU A 155 -2.02 -4.03 3.91
C LEU A 155 -0.70 -4.78 3.99
N SER A 156 -0.26 -5.42 2.90
CA SER A 156 1.03 -6.11 2.84
C SER A 156 2.21 -5.15 3.03
N VAL A 157 2.13 -3.95 2.48
CA VAL A 157 3.13 -2.88 2.69
C VAL A 157 3.21 -2.52 4.19
N ALA A 158 2.06 -2.37 4.86
CA ALA A 158 2.01 -2.05 6.29
C ALA A 158 2.54 -3.21 7.17
N LEU A 159 2.16 -4.45 6.85
CA LEU A 159 2.67 -5.64 7.54
C LEU A 159 4.19 -5.77 7.39
N HIS A 160 4.71 -5.51 6.18
CA HIS A 160 6.16 -5.48 5.96
C HIS A 160 6.84 -4.40 6.80
N ALA A 161 6.27 -3.19 6.86
CA ALA A 161 6.80 -2.11 7.71
C ALA A 161 6.86 -2.52 9.19
N VAL A 162 5.81 -3.17 9.70
CA VAL A 162 5.78 -3.69 11.08
C VAL A 162 6.83 -4.76 11.30
N ARG A 163 7.02 -5.69 10.37
CA ARG A 163 8.14 -6.66 10.44
C ARG A 163 9.51 -5.99 10.43
N ARG A 164 9.67 -4.89 9.71
CA ARG A 164 10.92 -4.11 9.72
C ARG A 164 11.20 -3.49 11.08
N ALA A 165 10.17 -3.16 11.87
CA ALA A 165 10.34 -2.69 13.25
C ALA A 165 10.81 -3.79 14.20
N GLY A 166 10.47 -5.05 13.93
CA GLY A 166 10.73 -6.17 14.82
C GLY A 166 9.60 -6.39 15.83
N ASP A 167 9.93 -6.78 17.06
CA ASP A 167 8.94 -7.06 18.10
C ASP A 167 8.25 -5.77 18.59
N LEU A 168 6.93 -5.74 18.52
CA LEU A 168 6.09 -4.63 18.98
C LEU A 168 5.31 -4.94 20.27
N MET A 169 5.43 -6.15 20.82
CA MET A 169 4.74 -6.52 22.05
C MET A 169 5.10 -5.57 23.18
N GLY A 170 4.08 -4.90 23.73
CA GLY A 170 4.25 -3.95 24.83
C GLY A 170 4.91 -2.60 24.46
N LYS A 171 5.20 -2.34 23.19
CA LYS A 171 5.86 -1.11 22.72
C LYS A 171 4.89 0.07 22.60
N ARG A 172 5.43 1.27 22.81
CA ARG A 172 4.77 2.54 22.52
C ARG A 172 5.17 3.01 21.14
N VAL A 173 4.20 3.20 20.28
CA VAL A 173 4.36 3.45 18.84
C VAL A 173 3.87 4.86 18.49
N LEU A 174 4.64 5.58 17.71
CA LEU A 174 4.22 6.80 17.03
C LEU A 174 4.09 6.51 15.53
N VAL A 175 2.95 6.89 14.94
CA VAL A 175 2.74 6.85 13.49
C VAL A 175 2.55 8.27 13.00
N THR A 176 3.40 8.72 12.06
CA THR A 176 3.28 10.04 11.43
C THR A 176 2.79 9.89 9.98
N GLY A 177 1.69 10.60 9.68
CA GLY A 177 0.95 10.43 8.42
C GLY A 177 -0.07 9.29 8.51
N CYS A 178 -1.37 9.65 8.54
CA CYS A 178 -2.50 8.72 8.68
C CYS A 178 -3.29 8.56 7.37
N GLY A 179 -2.63 8.70 6.22
CA GLY A 179 -3.16 8.25 4.93
C GLY A 179 -3.39 6.74 4.92
N PRO A 180 -3.72 6.13 3.77
CA PRO A 180 -4.03 4.71 3.67
C PRO A 180 -2.95 3.82 4.33
N ILE A 181 -1.69 4.05 4.02
CA ILE A 181 -0.58 3.24 4.55
C ILE A 181 -0.40 3.46 6.06
N GLY A 182 -0.40 4.71 6.55
CA GLY A 182 -0.23 4.95 7.98
C GLY A 182 -1.36 4.38 8.83
N SER A 183 -2.62 4.46 8.35
CA SER A 183 -3.76 3.83 9.01
C SER A 183 -3.66 2.30 9.02
N LEU A 184 -3.18 1.68 7.93
CA LEU A 184 -2.91 0.24 7.88
C LEU A 184 -1.74 -0.15 8.81
N VAL A 185 -0.72 0.71 8.95
CA VAL A 185 0.36 0.52 9.94
C VAL A 185 -0.18 0.55 11.36
N VAL A 186 -1.12 1.46 11.69
CA VAL A 186 -1.81 1.46 13.00
C VAL A 186 -2.48 0.11 13.26
N MET A 187 -3.24 -0.42 12.30
CA MET A 187 -3.90 -1.73 12.43
C MET A 187 -2.89 -2.86 12.62
N ALA A 188 -1.87 -2.91 11.79
CA ALA A 188 -0.83 -3.94 11.83
C ALA A 188 0.00 -3.87 13.13
N ALA A 189 0.33 -2.68 13.62
CA ALA A 189 1.03 -2.47 14.89
C ALA A 189 0.17 -2.90 16.08
N ARG A 190 -1.15 -2.63 16.06
CA ARG A 190 -2.08 -3.10 17.08
C ARG A 190 -2.14 -4.63 17.10
N LEU A 191 -2.27 -5.25 15.93
CA LEU A 191 -2.25 -6.72 15.81
C LEU A 191 -0.94 -7.33 16.31
N ALA A 192 0.20 -6.64 16.10
CA ALA A 192 1.51 -7.07 16.56
C ALA A 192 1.76 -6.82 18.07
N GLY A 193 0.75 -6.34 18.83
CA GLY A 193 0.81 -6.22 20.29
C GLY A 193 1.35 -4.89 20.80
N ALA A 194 1.36 -3.82 20.02
CA ALA A 194 1.70 -2.48 20.50
C ALA A 194 0.80 -2.08 21.68
N ALA A 195 1.42 -1.69 22.80
CA ALA A 195 0.69 -1.32 24.02
C ALA A 195 -0.02 0.04 23.88
N GLN A 196 0.61 0.96 23.17
CA GLN A 196 0.05 2.27 22.89
C GLN A 196 0.42 2.74 21.48
N ILE A 197 -0.55 3.31 20.77
CA ILE A 197 -0.33 3.89 19.44
C ILE A 197 -0.83 5.33 19.45
N VAL A 198 0.06 6.27 19.20
CA VAL A 198 -0.26 7.67 18.93
C VAL A 198 -0.10 7.92 17.45
N ALA A 199 -1.11 8.53 16.83
CA ALA A 199 -1.11 8.82 15.40
C ALA A 199 -1.21 10.32 15.14
N THR A 200 -0.42 10.84 14.20
CA THR A 200 -0.39 12.27 13.85
C THR A 200 -0.63 12.50 12.37
N ASP A 201 -1.39 13.51 12.03
CA ASP A 201 -1.64 13.98 10.66
C ASP A 201 -2.01 15.46 10.67
N LEU A 202 -2.24 16.03 9.48
CA LEU A 202 -2.67 17.42 9.30
C LEU A 202 -4.20 17.56 9.18
N THR A 203 -4.94 16.46 8.96
CA THR A 203 -6.39 16.49 8.71
C THR A 203 -7.14 15.63 9.73
N ASP A 204 -8.30 16.14 10.20
CA ASP A 204 -9.13 15.42 11.16
C ASP A 204 -9.77 14.17 10.55
N GLN A 205 -10.01 14.17 9.23
CA GLN A 205 -10.59 13.03 8.52
C GLN A 205 -9.68 11.80 8.59
N THR A 206 -8.39 11.94 8.27
CA THR A 206 -7.42 10.85 8.34
C THR A 206 -7.21 10.39 9.78
N LEU A 207 -7.14 11.33 10.73
CA LEU A 207 -7.00 11.06 12.16
C LEU A 207 -8.18 10.30 12.73
N SER A 208 -9.40 10.67 12.36
CA SER A 208 -10.63 9.95 12.77
C SER A 208 -10.58 8.49 12.33
N ARG A 209 -10.11 8.21 11.11
CA ARG A 209 -9.93 6.85 10.62
C ARG A 209 -8.81 6.11 11.36
N ALA A 210 -7.68 6.76 11.61
CA ALA A 210 -6.60 6.16 12.41
C ALA A 210 -7.09 5.77 13.80
N ARG A 211 -7.93 6.59 14.44
CA ARG A 211 -8.58 6.26 15.71
C ARG A 211 -9.51 5.07 15.60
N GLN A 212 -10.35 5.03 14.56
CA GLN A 212 -11.30 3.95 14.33
C GLN A 212 -10.59 2.60 14.15
N VAL A 213 -9.39 2.60 13.55
CA VAL A 213 -8.63 1.39 13.26
C VAL A 213 -7.59 1.05 14.33
N GLY A 214 -7.58 1.73 15.48
CA GLY A 214 -6.82 1.28 16.64
C GLY A 214 -5.78 2.25 17.23
N ALA A 215 -5.71 3.51 16.80
CA ALA A 215 -4.89 4.51 17.49
C ALA A 215 -5.54 4.89 18.83
N ASP A 216 -4.76 4.87 19.93
CA ASP A 216 -5.22 5.25 21.26
C ASP A 216 -5.37 6.76 21.41
N ARG A 217 -4.46 7.51 20.77
CA ARG A 217 -4.50 8.97 20.73
C ARG A 217 -4.17 9.45 19.32
N ILE A 218 -4.85 10.53 18.92
CA ILE A 218 -4.62 11.23 17.67
C ILE A 218 -4.21 12.67 17.96
N VAL A 219 -3.31 13.24 17.16
CA VAL A 219 -2.88 14.63 17.28
C VAL A 219 -2.88 15.29 15.91
N ASN A 220 -3.69 16.34 15.77
CA ASN A 220 -3.69 17.15 14.56
C ASN A 220 -2.53 18.15 14.60
N MET A 221 -1.53 17.91 13.75
CA MET A 221 -0.31 18.71 13.73
C MET A 221 -0.50 20.12 13.14
N ALA A 222 -1.60 20.36 12.42
CA ALA A 222 -1.93 21.69 11.90
C ALA A 222 -2.54 22.60 12.98
N SER A 223 -3.34 22.06 13.91
CA SER A 223 -4.11 22.86 14.88
C SER A 223 -3.69 22.64 16.34
N ALA A 224 -3.11 21.50 16.68
CA ALA A 224 -2.84 21.09 18.05
C ALA A 224 -1.45 20.44 18.24
N SER A 225 -0.44 20.87 17.48
CA SER A 225 0.92 20.28 17.50
C SER A 225 1.55 20.25 18.90
N HIS A 226 1.20 21.21 19.77
CA HIS A 226 1.67 21.28 21.16
C HIS A 226 1.25 20.06 22.01
N GLU A 227 0.19 19.34 21.62
CA GLU A 227 -0.21 18.13 22.32
C GLU A 227 0.80 16.98 22.20
N LEU A 228 1.72 17.05 21.23
CA LEU A 228 2.81 16.09 21.11
C LEU A 228 3.99 16.40 22.04
N ASP A 229 4.08 17.61 22.62
CA ASP A 229 5.22 18.05 23.41
C ASP A 229 5.37 17.25 24.70
N VAL A 230 4.28 16.75 25.26
CA VAL A 230 4.32 15.87 26.45
C VAL A 230 5.15 14.60 26.20
N PHE A 231 5.25 14.15 24.96
CA PHE A 231 6.02 12.96 24.59
C PHE A 231 7.51 13.26 24.26
N LYS A 232 7.93 14.52 24.31
CA LYS A 232 9.32 14.94 24.06
C LYS A 232 10.16 15.05 25.35
N ALA A 233 9.48 15.07 26.50
CA ALA A 233 10.14 15.11 27.80
C ALA A 233 11.07 13.90 28.02
N ASP A 234 12.05 14.03 28.91
CA ASP A 234 12.94 12.94 29.36
C ASP A 234 13.63 12.16 28.23
N LYS A 235 14.05 12.88 27.18
CA LYS A 235 14.69 12.36 25.95
C LYS A 235 13.75 11.58 25.01
N GLY A 236 12.43 11.66 25.19
CA GLY A 236 11.43 11.03 24.35
C GLY A 236 10.70 9.88 25.00
N TYR A 237 9.62 9.45 24.36
CA TYR A 237 8.63 8.55 24.94
C TYR A 237 8.44 7.25 24.15
N PHE A 238 8.43 7.32 22.82
CA PHE A 238 8.10 6.20 21.96
C PHE A 238 9.27 5.25 21.74
N ASP A 239 8.97 3.96 21.63
CA ASP A 239 9.92 2.90 21.29
C ASP A 239 10.15 2.81 19.78
N VAL A 240 9.08 3.03 18.99
CA VAL A 240 9.09 2.88 17.54
C VAL A 240 8.35 4.06 16.91
N LEU A 241 8.92 4.59 15.84
CA LEU A 241 8.32 5.56 14.92
C LEU A 241 8.10 4.91 13.56
N PHE A 242 6.87 4.90 13.06
CA PHE A 242 6.58 4.66 11.65
C PHE A 242 6.34 6.01 10.97
N GLU A 243 7.23 6.37 10.07
CA GLU A 243 7.08 7.58 9.26
C GLU A 243 6.43 7.21 7.92
N ALA A 244 5.14 7.54 7.75
CA ALA A 244 4.33 7.20 6.58
C ALA A 244 3.88 8.43 5.76
N SER A 245 4.31 9.63 6.15
CA SER A 245 3.97 10.87 5.46
C SER A 245 4.96 11.25 4.34
N GLY A 246 6.21 10.83 4.46
CA GLY A 246 7.32 11.30 3.62
C GLY A 246 7.68 12.77 3.85
N ASN A 247 7.27 13.37 4.98
CA ASN A 247 7.48 14.78 5.28
C ASN A 247 8.66 14.99 6.26
N ALA A 248 9.58 15.86 5.88
CA ALA A 248 10.78 16.15 6.69
C ALA A 248 10.44 16.66 8.10
N GLN A 249 9.41 17.51 8.23
CA GLN A 249 9.01 18.04 9.53
C GLN A 249 8.39 16.96 10.42
N ALA A 250 7.57 16.07 9.86
CA ALA A 250 7.00 14.94 10.59
C ALA A 250 8.10 14.01 11.12
N LEU A 251 9.11 13.70 10.30
CA LEU A 251 10.27 12.91 10.72
C LEU A 251 11.07 13.60 11.85
N ARG A 252 11.35 14.91 11.73
CA ARG A 252 12.06 15.68 12.78
C ARG A 252 11.30 15.66 14.10
N THR A 253 9.99 15.91 14.07
CA THR A 253 9.14 15.86 15.26
C THR A 253 9.14 14.45 15.88
N GLY A 254 9.13 13.42 15.06
CA GLY A 254 9.26 12.03 15.51
C GLY A 254 10.60 11.76 16.22
N PHE A 255 11.72 12.30 15.73
CA PHE A 255 13.05 12.19 16.38
C PHE A 255 13.06 12.80 17.80
N GLU A 256 12.35 13.90 18.00
CA GLU A 256 12.24 14.53 19.33
C GLU A 256 11.47 13.63 20.29
N ALA A 257 10.36 13.04 19.85
CA ALA A 257 9.47 12.22 20.68
C ALA A 257 9.94 10.76 20.87
N LEU A 258 10.93 10.31 20.09
CA LEU A 258 11.48 8.96 20.18
C LEU A 258 12.57 8.90 21.24
N LYS A 259 12.52 7.89 22.14
CA LYS A 259 13.51 7.67 23.19
C LYS A 259 14.85 7.17 22.61
N PRO A 260 15.96 7.26 23.36
CA PRO A 260 17.24 6.67 22.96
C PRO A 260 17.09 5.19 22.58
N ARG A 261 17.83 4.76 21.55
CA ARG A 261 17.79 3.42 20.95
C ARG A 261 16.42 3.05 20.33
N GLY A 262 15.58 4.07 20.07
CA GLY A 262 14.31 3.88 19.38
C GLY A 262 14.51 3.50 17.90
N ILE A 263 13.53 2.78 17.37
CA ILE A 263 13.53 2.31 15.98
C ILE A 263 12.69 3.26 15.14
N ILE A 264 13.22 3.66 13.98
CA ILE A 264 12.50 4.45 12.98
C ILE A 264 12.33 3.58 11.74
N VAL A 265 11.10 3.38 11.32
CA VAL A 265 10.76 2.73 10.06
C VAL A 265 10.25 3.77 9.08
N GLN A 266 11.06 4.09 8.07
CA GLN A 266 10.70 5.02 7.01
C GLN A 266 9.89 4.27 5.95
N VAL A 267 8.63 4.62 5.79
CA VAL A 267 7.68 4.04 4.83
C VAL A 267 7.30 5.08 3.78
N GLY A 268 7.09 6.33 4.22
CA GLY A 268 6.75 7.44 3.33
C GLY A 268 7.90 7.80 2.39
N THR A 269 7.61 7.96 1.10
CA THR A 269 8.59 8.34 0.06
C THR A 269 8.44 9.82 -0.26
N GLY A 270 9.25 10.67 0.37
CA GLY A 270 9.16 12.14 0.28
C GLY A 270 10.28 12.81 -0.51
N GLY A 271 11.04 12.13 -1.33
CA GLY A 271 12.20 12.71 -2.02
C GLY A 271 13.40 12.92 -1.08
N GLU A 272 14.31 13.84 -1.44
CA GLU A 272 15.47 14.16 -0.61
C GLU A 272 15.07 15.03 0.58
N ILE A 273 15.39 14.57 1.79
CA ILE A 273 15.14 15.29 3.04
C ILE A 273 16.40 15.36 3.89
N SER A 274 16.57 16.49 4.58
CA SER A 274 17.63 16.67 5.57
C SER A 274 17.21 16.08 6.92
N ILE A 275 18.07 15.26 7.51
CA ILE A 275 17.87 14.69 8.85
C ILE A 275 18.94 15.22 9.83
N PRO A 276 18.60 15.39 11.12
CA PRO A 276 19.54 15.84 12.14
C PRO A 276 20.44 14.66 12.58
N LEU A 277 21.56 14.43 11.87
CA LEU A 277 22.48 13.33 12.15
C LEU A 277 23.03 13.36 13.58
N ASN A 278 23.26 14.53 14.16
CA ASN A 278 23.70 14.67 15.54
C ASN A 278 22.70 14.07 16.54
N VAL A 279 21.40 14.20 16.30
CA VAL A 279 20.35 13.60 17.15
C VAL A 279 20.31 12.10 16.94
N LEU A 280 20.42 11.61 15.69
CA LEU A 280 20.48 10.18 15.37
C LEU A 280 21.63 9.51 16.12
N VAL A 281 22.84 10.13 16.09
CA VAL A 281 24.02 9.61 16.78
C VAL A 281 23.84 9.69 18.30
N ALA A 282 23.42 10.86 18.84
CA ALA A 282 23.31 11.06 20.29
C ALA A 282 22.24 10.17 20.97
N LYS A 283 21.21 9.79 20.22
CA LYS A 283 20.16 8.87 20.71
C LYS A 283 20.35 7.41 20.22
N GLU A 284 21.41 7.11 19.46
CA GLU A 284 21.68 5.76 18.90
C GLU A 284 20.47 5.17 18.18
N PHE A 285 19.81 5.97 17.32
CA PHE A 285 18.64 5.52 16.59
C PHE A 285 18.95 4.45 15.54
N ASP A 286 18.04 3.47 15.43
CA ASP A 286 18.04 2.47 14.36
C ASP A 286 17.07 2.92 13.24
N LEU A 287 17.63 3.49 12.16
CA LEU A 287 16.85 3.97 11.01
C LEU A 287 16.77 2.89 9.93
N ARG A 288 15.56 2.41 9.66
CA ARG A 288 15.26 1.33 8.72
C ARG A 288 14.33 1.80 7.61
N GLY A 289 14.67 1.50 6.35
CA GLY A 289 13.72 1.64 5.24
C GLY A 289 12.76 0.45 5.18
N SER A 290 11.54 0.70 4.67
CA SER A 290 10.57 -0.33 4.31
C SER A 290 10.18 -0.15 2.84
N PHE A 291 10.32 -1.21 2.04
CA PHE A 291 10.08 -1.15 0.61
C PHE A 291 9.23 -2.33 0.15
N ARG A 292 8.02 -2.03 -0.37
CA ARG A 292 7.10 -3.05 -0.88
C ARG A 292 6.82 -4.15 0.15
N PHE A 293 6.74 -5.40 -0.29
CA PHE A 293 6.49 -6.62 0.49
C PHE A 293 6.86 -7.84 -0.35
N HIS A 294 6.81 -9.04 0.25
CA HIS A 294 6.75 -10.29 -0.50
C HIS A 294 5.88 -11.34 0.21
N PRO A 295 6.33 -11.99 1.31
CA PRO A 295 5.51 -13.02 1.95
C PRO A 295 4.29 -12.43 2.68
N GLU A 296 4.28 -11.13 2.94
CA GLU A 296 3.21 -10.44 3.65
C GLU A 296 1.89 -10.41 2.86
N PHE A 297 1.90 -10.64 1.52
CA PHE A 297 0.67 -10.64 0.74
C PHE A 297 -0.24 -11.81 1.12
N ALA A 298 0.32 -13.03 1.20
CA ALA A 298 -0.43 -14.19 1.66
C ALA A 298 -0.94 -13.99 3.10
N LEU A 299 -0.09 -13.44 3.98
CA LEU A 299 -0.47 -13.12 5.36
C LEU A 299 -1.61 -12.10 5.42
N ALA A 300 -1.58 -11.05 4.59
CA ALA A 300 -2.64 -10.03 4.53
C ALA A 300 -4.00 -10.67 4.20
N VAL A 301 -4.03 -11.52 3.16
CA VAL A 301 -5.25 -12.24 2.77
C VAL A 301 -5.71 -13.19 3.88
N GLU A 302 -4.80 -13.93 4.50
CA GLU A 302 -5.13 -14.86 5.60
C GLU A 302 -5.74 -14.10 6.81
N LEU A 303 -5.16 -12.96 7.21
CA LEU A 303 -5.67 -12.14 8.32
C LEU A 303 -7.07 -11.59 8.03
N MET A 304 -7.36 -11.19 6.79
CA MET A 304 -8.71 -10.79 6.38
C MET A 304 -9.67 -11.98 6.38
N ASN A 305 -9.27 -13.12 5.82
CA ASN A 305 -10.08 -14.36 5.80
C ASN A 305 -10.42 -14.87 7.21
N GLN A 306 -9.52 -14.68 8.17
CA GLN A 306 -9.75 -15.02 9.58
C GLN A 306 -10.54 -13.96 10.35
N GLY A 307 -10.89 -12.82 9.73
CA GLY A 307 -11.54 -11.70 10.41
C GLY A 307 -10.68 -11.01 11.48
N ARG A 308 -9.36 -11.20 11.44
CA ARG A 308 -8.41 -10.61 12.40
C ARG A 308 -8.05 -9.17 12.08
N ILE A 309 -8.24 -8.74 10.84
CA ILE A 309 -8.08 -7.36 10.38
C ILE A 309 -9.32 -6.98 9.57
N ASP A 310 -9.94 -5.85 9.94
CA ASP A 310 -11.05 -5.24 9.22
C ASP A 310 -10.57 -3.95 8.52
N VAL A 311 -10.31 -4.02 7.22
CA VAL A 311 -9.84 -2.89 6.39
C VAL A 311 -10.98 -2.00 5.88
N LYS A 312 -12.23 -2.41 6.04
CA LYS A 312 -13.43 -1.73 5.54
C LYS A 312 -13.52 -0.26 5.97
N PRO A 313 -13.18 0.14 7.23
CA PRO A 313 -13.24 1.54 7.64
C PRO A 313 -12.37 2.49 6.83
N LEU A 314 -11.35 1.98 6.13
CA LEU A 314 -10.43 2.79 5.32
C LEU A 314 -10.93 3.01 3.89
N ILE A 315 -11.86 2.19 3.38
CA ILE A 315 -12.43 2.32 2.05
C ILE A 315 -13.51 3.39 2.09
N THR A 316 -13.19 4.60 1.65
CA THR A 316 -14.10 5.76 1.78
C THR A 316 -15.00 5.95 0.57
N HIS A 317 -14.52 5.60 -0.62
CA HIS A 317 -15.25 5.77 -1.88
C HIS A 317 -14.99 4.60 -2.81
N SER A 318 -16.05 4.22 -3.55
CA SER A 318 -15.98 3.22 -4.62
C SER A 318 -16.80 3.73 -5.80
N LEU A 319 -16.16 3.90 -6.97
CA LEU A 319 -16.78 4.43 -8.19
C LEU A 319 -16.58 3.46 -9.36
N PRO A 320 -17.49 3.39 -10.34
CA PRO A 320 -17.19 2.64 -11.55
C PRO A 320 -15.97 3.23 -12.28
N TYR A 321 -15.15 2.37 -12.87
CA TYR A 321 -13.90 2.79 -13.56
C TYR A 321 -14.16 3.81 -14.68
N THR A 322 -15.36 3.88 -15.22
CA THR A 322 -15.78 4.89 -16.21
C THR A 322 -15.82 6.31 -15.64
N ARG A 323 -15.83 6.46 -14.32
CA ARG A 323 -15.73 7.74 -13.58
C ARG A 323 -14.32 7.95 -13.03
N PHE A 324 -13.29 7.48 -13.73
CA PHE A 324 -11.91 7.53 -13.24
C PHE A 324 -11.40 8.93 -12.93
N GLU A 325 -11.80 9.95 -13.70
CA GLU A 325 -11.38 11.34 -13.45
C GLU A 325 -11.82 11.81 -12.06
N GLU A 326 -13.08 11.53 -11.69
CA GLU A 326 -13.61 11.83 -10.37
C GLU A 326 -12.95 10.98 -9.28
N ALA A 327 -12.72 9.69 -9.54
CA ALA A 327 -12.04 8.80 -8.60
C ALA A 327 -10.61 9.27 -8.29
N PHE A 328 -9.86 9.70 -9.32
CA PHE A 328 -8.51 10.26 -9.14
C PHE A 328 -8.53 11.62 -8.45
N ALA A 329 -9.52 12.48 -8.70
CA ALA A 329 -9.70 13.75 -8.00
C ALA A 329 -9.98 13.53 -6.50
N LEU A 330 -10.91 12.62 -6.17
CA LEU A 330 -11.19 12.24 -4.78
C LEU A 330 -9.98 11.62 -4.08
N ALA A 331 -9.24 10.73 -4.76
CA ALA A 331 -8.06 10.10 -4.18
C ALA A 331 -6.93 11.11 -3.89
N ALA A 332 -6.88 12.21 -4.61
CA ALA A 332 -5.92 13.29 -4.38
C ALA A 332 -6.31 14.20 -3.20
N ASP A 333 -7.59 14.26 -2.82
CA ASP A 333 -8.10 15.10 -1.73
C ASP A 333 -8.15 14.32 -0.41
N ARG A 334 -7.10 14.46 0.41
CA ARG A 334 -7.00 13.80 1.71
C ARG A 334 -7.95 14.38 2.77
N SER A 335 -8.61 15.49 2.50
CA SER A 335 -9.60 16.07 3.42
C SER A 335 -10.95 15.34 3.38
N VAL A 336 -11.21 14.60 2.28
CA VAL A 336 -12.49 13.88 2.08
C VAL A 336 -12.32 12.37 1.93
N ALA A 337 -11.14 11.89 1.50
CA ALA A 337 -10.93 10.48 1.21
C ALA A 337 -9.67 9.91 1.86
N VAL A 338 -9.73 8.64 2.27
CA VAL A 338 -8.57 7.84 2.69
C VAL A 338 -8.22 6.87 1.58
N LYS A 339 -9.06 5.88 1.28
CA LYS A 339 -8.87 4.97 0.13
C LYS A 339 -10.05 5.11 -0.82
N VAL A 340 -9.73 5.45 -2.06
CA VAL A 340 -10.67 5.45 -3.18
C VAL A 340 -10.39 4.24 -4.04
N GLN A 341 -11.46 3.55 -4.43
CA GLN A 341 -11.38 2.37 -5.30
C GLN A 341 -12.25 2.56 -6.54
N MET A 342 -11.92 1.85 -7.60
CA MET A 342 -12.73 1.72 -8.81
C MET A 342 -13.27 0.30 -8.95
N THR A 343 -14.51 0.16 -9.43
CA THR A 343 -15.13 -1.12 -9.76
C THR A 343 -15.04 -1.38 -11.27
N PHE A 344 -14.71 -2.62 -11.67
CA PHE A 344 -14.48 -3.04 -13.05
C PHE A 344 -15.52 -4.05 -13.57
N GLY A 345 -16.38 -4.57 -12.74
CA GLY A 345 -17.44 -5.49 -13.13
C GLY A 345 -18.53 -4.79 -13.95
N SER A 346 -19.15 -5.50 -14.88
CA SER A 346 -20.44 -5.10 -15.46
C SER A 346 -21.48 -5.13 -14.33
N ASN A 347 -22.26 -4.06 -14.21
CA ASN A 347 -23.48 -4.08 -13.38
C ASN A 347 -24.45 -5.13 -13.88
#